data_d0862589b8e1ce783b0d3f7c1e925046
#
_entry.id   d0862589b8e1ce783b0d3f7c1e925046
#
_cell.length_a   1.000
_cell.length_b   1.000
_cell.length_c   1.000
_cell.angle_alpha   90.00
_cell.angle_beta   90.00
_cell.angle_gamma   90.00
#
_symmetry.space_group_name_H-M   'P 1'
#
loop_
_entity.id
_entity.type
_entity.pdbx_description
1 polymer ?
#
loop_
_entity_poly.entity_id
_entity_poly.type
_entity_poly.pdbx_seq_one_letter_code
_entity_poly.pdbx_strand_id
1 'polypeptide(L)'
;MGELTYPGNGIPDAFRSVLDELPGGVLVYRGTREKEILYASKGVIQMLECKDAHEFINYTFGSFRHFVYIDDVGRVEREIDEQMRSSKDLHDYVNYRVRTITGKIVYVENFGRRVKLPGEGDVFCAFVMDSRVKDLTRDIDSLTGFPGQKRFLEHAGNELKHRSFNTEAPETAILYFNIKNFKMFNVQYGGKEGDQLLRDVADILKEVF
;
A
#
# COMPACT_ATOMS: atom_id res chain seq x y z
N MET A 1 -11.01 11.44 -33.95
CA MET A 1 -10.08 11.03 -32.86
C MET A 1 -9.75 12.30 -32.12
N GLY A 2 -10.50 12.60 -31.02
CA GLY A 2 -10.23 13.76 -30.18
C GLY A 2 -8.92 13.52 -29.42
N GLU A 3 -8.05 14.53 -29.39
CA GLU A 3 -6.90 14.56 -28.51
C GLU A 3 -7.38 14.33 -27.07
N LEU A 4 -6.91 13.27 -26.43
CA LEU A 4 -7.07 13.05 -25.00
C LEU A 4 -6.33 14.18 -24.28
N THR A 5 -7.02 15.30 -24.07
CA THR A 5 -6.54 16.39 -23.24
C THR A 5 -6.51 15.89 -21.81
N TYR A 6 -5.32 15.65 -21.31
CA TYR A 6 -5.09 15.35 -19.89
C TYR A 6 -5.59 16.54 -19.07
N PRO A 7 -6.64 16.43 -18.25
CA PRO A 7 -7.21 17.55 -17.52
C PRO A 7 -6.36 17.89 -16.28
N GLY A 8 -5.06 18.05 -16.49
CA GLY A 8 -4.13 18.57 -15.49
C GLY A 8 -3.97 20.09 -15.51
N ASN A 9 -4.61 20.79 -16.43
CA ASN A 9 -4.41 22.22 -16.64
C ASN A 9 -4.99 23.14 -15.55
N GLY A 10 -5.63 22.59 -14.50
CA GLY A 10 -6.19 23.38 -13.38
C GLY A 10 -5.46 23.26 -12.05
N ILE A 11 -4.51 22.31 -11.90
CA ILE A 11 -3.74 22.17 -10.65
C ILE A 11 -2.45 22.99 -10.78
N PRO A 12 -2.21 23.99 -9.89
CA PRO A 12 -0.95 24.74 -9.89
C PRO A 12 0.26 23.80 -9.77
N ASP A 13 1.35 24.11 -10.48
CA ASP A 13 2.55 23.27 -10.52
C ASP A 13 3.14 23.03 -9.13
N ALA A 14 3.09 24.03 -8.25
CA ALA A 14 3.51 23.87 -6.85
C ALA A 14 2.70 22.77 -6.11
N PHE A 15 1.40 22.65 -6.41
CA PHE A 15 0.55 21.64 -5.79
C PHE A 15 0.82 20.25 -6.36
N ARG A 16 1.11 20.15 -7.67
CA ARG A 16 1.56 18.89 -8.29
C ARG A 16 2.83 18.38 -7.64
N SER A 17 3.81 19.27 -7.46
CA SER A 17 5.07 18.88 -6.82
C SER A 17 4.86 18.28 -5.42
N VAL A 18 3.92 18.82 -4.64
CA VAL A 18 3.58 18.27 -3.32
C VAL A 18 2.92 16.89 -3.45
N LEU A 19 1.99 16.73 -4.40
CA LEU A 19 1.30 15.44 -4.62
C LEU A 19 2.28 14.35 -5.12
N ASP A 20 3.30 14.74 -5.87
CA ASP A 20 4.30 13.84 -6.42
C ASP A 20 5.32 13.34 -5.38
N GLU A 21 5.45 14.03 -4.24
CA GLU A 21 6.30 13.62 -3.11
C GLU A 21 5.56 12.75 -2.08
N LEU A 22 4.26 12.52 -2.25
CA LEU A 22 3.51 11.66 -1.32
C LEU A 22 3.93 10.19 -1.45
N PRO A 23 4.04 9.45 -0.34
CA PRO A 23 4.33 8.01 -0.35
C PRO A 23 3.12 7.22 -0.87
N GLY A 24 2.99 7.07 -2.16
CA GLY A 24 1.84 6.56 -2.88
C GLY A 24 1.43 7.51 -3.98
N GLY A 25 0.14 7.59 -4.31
CA GLY A 25 -0.30 8.51 -5.33
C GLY A 25 -1.78 8.86 -5.25
N VAL A 26 -2.14 9.93 -5.94
CA VAL A 26 -3.52 10.39 -6.05
C VAL A 26 -4.07 10.03 -7.43
N LEU A 27 -5.24 9.41 -7.43
CA LEU A 27 -6.02 9.08 -8.61
C LEU A 27 -7.39 9.76 -8.51
N VAL A 28 -7.79 10.48 -9.56
CA VAL A 28 -9.13 11.08 -9.64
C VAL A 28 -9.84 10.53 -10.86
N TYR A 29 -11.07 10.05 -10.68
CA TYR A 29 -11.88 9.52 -11.77
C TYR A 29 -13.37 9.89 -11.62
N ARG A 30 -14.10 9.91 -12.75
CA ARG A 30 -15.53 10.24 -12.77
C ARG A 30 -16.38 9.18 -12.09
N GLY A 31 -17.44 9.60 -11.41
CA GLY A 31 -18.47 8.71 -10.85
C GLY A 31 -19.43 8.10 -11.89
N THR A 32 -19.10 8.16 -13.17
CA THR A 32 -19.87 7.59 -14.28
C THR A 32 -19.64 6.08 -14.42
N ARG A 33 -20.40 5.44 -15.32
CA ARG A 33 -20.24 4.02 -15.62
C ARG A 33 -18.85 3.69 -16.19
N GLU A 34 -18.29 4.58 -16.98
CA GLU A 34 -16.99 4.43 -17.67
C GLU A 34 -15.83 4.61 -16.71
N LYS A 35 -16.05 5.30 -15.57
CA LYS A 35 -15.04 5.61 -14.54
C LYS A 35 -13.77 6.20 -15.15
N GLU A 36 -13.96 7.21 -16.01
CA GLU A 36 -12.89 7.90 -16.73
C GLU A 36 -11.90 8.54 -15.76
N ILE A 37 -10.62 8.29 -15.94
CA ILE A 37 -9.55 8.88 -15.13
C ILE A 37 -9.36 10.33 -15.56
N LEU A 38 -9.49 11.24 -14.60
CA LEU A 38 -9.31 12.69 -14.77
C LEU A 38 -7.91 13.14 -14.39
N TYR A 39 -7.27 12.44 -13.43
CA TYR A 39 -5.94 12.77 -12.96
C TYR A 39 -5.27 11.54 -12.33
N ALA A 40 -3.98 11.40 -12.56
CA ALA A 40 -3.10 10.48 -11.84
C ALA A 40 -1.79 11.22 -11.50
N SER A 41 -1.39 11.20 -10.24
CA SER A 41 -0.10 11.76 -9.83
C SER A 41 1.05 10.85 -10.29
N LYS A 42 2.27 11.38 -10.25
CA LYS A 42 3.49 10.65 -10.60
C LYS A 42 3.62 9.32 -9.84
N GLY A 43 3.25 9.30 -8.54
CA GLY A 43 3.29 8.07 -7.74
C GLY A 43 2.40 6.96 -8.29
N VAL A 44 1.18 7.27 -8.77
CA VAL A 44 0.29 6.28 -9.40
C VAL A 44 0.87 5.79 -10.74
N ILE A 45 1.41 6.70 -11.56
CA ILE A 45 2.02 6.38 -12.85
C ILE A 45 3.21 5.43 -12.66
N GLN A 46 4.10 5.75 -11.74
CA GLN A 46 5.27 4.93 -11.40
C GLN A 46 4.90 3.58 -10.78
N MET A 47 3.81 3.51 -10.00
CA MET A 47 3.30 2.25 -9.44
C MET A 47 2.97 1.23 -10.54
N LEU A 48 2.48 1.68 -11.69
CA LEU A 48 2.27 0.82 -12.86
C LEU A 48 3.53 0.65 -13.73
N GLU A 49 4.67 1.18 -13.31
CA GLU A 49 5.94 1.17 -14.07
C GLU A 49 5.83 1.89 -15.43
N CYS A 50 4.86 2.82 -15.55
CA CYS A 50 4.73 3.67 -16.74
C CYS A 50 5.73 4.82 -16.67
N LYS A 51 6.29 5.19 -17.83
CA LYS A 51 7.30 6.25 -17.94
C LYS A 51 6.72 7.66 -17.80
N ASP A 52 5.47 7.82 -18.26
CA ASP A 52 4.76 9.09 -18.27
C ASP A 52 3.23 8.91 -18.25
N ALA A 53 2.52 10.03 -18.14
CA ALA A 53 1.06 10.04 -18.11
C ALA A 53 0.41 9.53 -19.41
N HIS A 54 1.04 9.73 -20.55
CA HIS A 54 0.51 9.27 -21.83
C HIS A 54 0.55 7.73 -21.89
N GLU A 55 1.65 7.12 -21.49
CA GLU A 55 1.77 5.66 -21.43
C GLU A 55 0.79 5.06 -20.41
N PHE A 56 0.62 5.72 -19.25
CA PHE A 56 -0.36 5.33 -18.24
C PHE A 56 -1.80 5.33 -18.77
N ILE A 57 -2.21 6.41 -19.45
CA ILE A 57 -3.57 6.51 -20.05
C ILE A 57 -3.75 5.47 -21.14
N ASN A 58 -2.76 5.26 -22.00
CA ASN A 58 -2.84 4.22 -23.03
C ASN A 58 -2.96 2.82 -22.41
N TYR A 59 -2.19 2.54 -21.36
CA TYR A 59 -2.19 1.24 -20.68
C TYR A 59 -3.51 0.98 -19.94
N THR A 60 -4.07 1.99 -19.27
CA THR A 60 -5.33 1.89 -18.53
C THR A 60 -6.57 2.19 -19.39
N PHE A 61 -6.39 2.49 -20.68
CA PHE A 61 -7.47 2.99 -21.56
C PHE A 61 -8.24 4.17 -20.95
N GLY A 62 -7.56 4.97 -20.10
CA GLY A 62 -8.14 6.10 -19.39
C GLY A 62 -9.25 5.75 -18.40
N SER A 63 -9.34 4.51 -17.91
CA SER A 63 -10.43 4.06 -17.03
C SER A 63 -9.90 3.41 -15.75
N PHE A 64 -10.52 3.74 -14.61
CA PHE A 64 -10.26 3.08 -13.34
C PHE A 64 -10.49 1.56 -13.39
N ARG A 65 -11.42 1.08 -14.22
CA ARG A 65 -11.68 -0.36 -14.41
C ARG A 65 -10.48 -1.10 -14.98
N HIS A 66 -9.71 -0.46 -15.86
CA HIS A 66 -8.50 -1.05 -16.42
C HIS A 66 -7.26 -0.82 -15.55
N PHE A 67 -7.32 0.13 -14.62
CA PHE A 67 -6.33 0.29 -13.57
C PHE A 67 -6.38 -0.87 -12.58
N VAL A 68 -7.58 -1.31 -12.18
CA VAL A 68 -7.80 -2.47 -11.31
C VAL A 68 -7.54 -3.77 -12.09
N TYR A 69 -6.92 -4.76 -11.44
CA TYR A 69 -6.74 -6.09 -12.02
C TYR A 69 -8.10 -6.72 -12.37
N ILE A 70 -8.19 -7.33 -13.55
CA ILE A 70 -9.48 -7.71 -14.16
C ILE A 70 -10.38 -8.55 -13.24
N ASP A 71 -9.80 -9.51 -12.51
CA ASP A 71 -10.58 -10.38 -11.62
C ASP A 71 -11.12 -9.65 -10.38
N ASP A 72 -10.52 -8.52 -10.01
CA ASP A 72 -10.89 -7.75 -8.82
C ASP A 72 -11.96 -6.69 -9.12
N VAL A 73 -12.13 -6.28 -10.38
CA VAL A 73 -13.00 -5.14 -10.77
C VAL A 73 -14.41 -5.27 -10.19
N GLY A 74 -15.07 -6.41 -10.40
CA GLY A 74 -16.45 -6.58 -9.94
C GLY A 74 -16.61 -6.59 -8.42
N ARG A 75 -15.60 -7.07 -7.67
CA ARG A 75 -15.58 -7.01 -6.20
C ARG A 75 -15.35 -5.58 -5.72
N VAL A 76 -14.34 -4.93 -6.26
CA VAL A 76 -13.95 -3.55 -5.89
C VAL A 76 -15.10 -2.57 -6.11
N GLU A 77 -15.77 -2.62 -7.27
CA GLU A 77 -16.92 -1.74 -7.55
C GLU A 77 -18.06 -1.95 -6.56
N ARG A 78 -18.40 -3.20 -6.22
CA ARG A 78 -19.43 -3.47 -5.21
C ARG A 78 -19.04 -2.94 -3.83
N GLU A 79 -17.81 -3.19 -3.38
CA GLU A 79 -17.32 -2.72 -2.07
C GLU A 79 -17.35 -1.18 -1.98
N ILE A 80 -16.92 -0.48 -3.02
CA ILE A 80 -16.99 0.99 -3.09
C ILE A 80 -18.45 1.45 -3.01
N ASP A 81 -19.34 0.88 -3.82
CA ASP A 81 -20.76 1.26 -3.85
C ASP A 81 -21.46 1.01 -2.52
N GLU A 82 -21.18 -0.11 -1.84
CA GLU A 82 -21.72 -0.45 -0.53
C GLU A 82 -21.24 0.53 0.56
N GLN A 83 -19.95 0.82 0.57
CA GLN A 83 -19.36 1.77 1.53
C GLN A 83 -19.89 3.19 1.29
N MET A 84 -20.01 3.63 0.03
CA MET A 84 -20.58 4.93 -0.31
C MET A 84 -22.05 5.09 0.10
N ARG A 85 -22.85 4.02 0.08
CA ARG A 85 -24.24 4.05 0.56
C ARG A 85 -24.36 4.09 2.06
N SER A 86 -23.45 3.45 2.78
CA SER A 86 -23.44 3.34 4.24
C SER A 86 -22.70 4.47 4.95
N SER A 87 -21.76 5.12 4.26
CA SER A 87 -20.92 6.19 4.83
C SER A 87 -21.61 7.54 4.75
N LYS A 88 -21.73 8.24 5.89
CA LYS A 88 -22.20 9.63 5.94
C LYS A 88 -21.24 10.60 5.24
N ASP A 89 -19.96 10.30 5.24
CA ASP A 89 -18.89 11.15 4.71
C ASP A 89 -18.43 10.76 3.30
N LEU A 90 -19.12 9.79 2.67
CA LEU A 90 -18.86 9.32 1.32
C LEU A 90 -17.41 8.86 1.10
N HIS A 91 -16.85 8.12 2.08
CA HIS A 91 -15.54 7.51 2.02
C HIS A 91 -15.63 6.02 1.68
N ASP A 92 -14.59 5.53 1.00
CA ASP A 92 -14.34 4.10 0.83
C ASP A 92 -12.90 3.72 1.22
N TYR A 93 -12.74 2.45 1.57
CA TYR A 93 -11.44 1.80 1.75
C TYR A 93 -11.51 0.42 1.13
N VAL A 94 -10.74 0.20 0.09
CA VAL A 94 -10.70 -1.07 -0.64
C VAL A 94 -9.27 -1.49 -0.95
N ASN A 95 -9.04 -2.81 -0.98
CA ASN A 95 -7.78 -3.41 -1.37
C ASN A 95 -7.97 -4.15 -2.69
N TYR A 96 -7.03 -4.01 -3.59
CA TYR A 96 -7.08 -4.73 -4.87
C TYR A 96 -5.70 -4.89 -5.48
N ARG A 97 -5.64 -5.70 -6.52
CA ARG A 97 -4.45 -5.88 -7.33
C ARG A 97 -4.47 -4.90 -8.51
N VAL A 98 -3.30 -4.41 -8.86
CA VAL A 98 -3.03 -3.77 -10.15
C VAL A 98 -1.95 -4.56 -10.87
N ARG A 99 -1.95 -4.53 -12.20
CA ARG A 99 -0.89 -5.14 -13.00
C ARG A 99 -0.06 -4.04 -13.62
N THR A 100 1.25 -4.11 -13.46
CA THR A 100 2.18 -3.16 -14.08
C THR A 100 2.29 -3.42 -15.59
N ILE A 101 2.79 -2.45 -16.33
CA ILE A 101 3.03 -2.60 -17.78
C ILE A 101 4.04 -3.72 -18.08
N THR A 102 4.93 -4.05 -17.12
CA THR A 102 5.88 -5.17 -17.21
C THR A 102 5.27 -6.52 -16.80
N GLY A 103 3.99 -6.53 -16.38
CA GLY A 103 3.25 -7.75 -16.02
C GLY A 103 3.29 -8.14 -14.55
N LYS A 104 3.99 -7.40 -13.67
CA LYS A 104 4.01 -7.68 -12.23
C LYS A 104 2.65 -7.37 -11.60
N ILE A 105 2.30 -8.10 -10.56
CA ILE A 105 1.13 -7.84 -9.73
C ILE A 105 1.56 -7.06 -8.50
N VAL A 106 0.92 -5.92 -8.28
CA VAL A 106 1.09 -5.07 -7.10
C VAL A 106 -0.23 -5.04 -6.33
N TYR A 107 -0.16 -5.27 -5.02
CA TYR A 107 -1.31 -5.13 -4.12
C TYR A 107 -1.36 -3.70 -3.61
N VAL A 108 -2.51 -3.06 -3.74
CA VAL A 108 -2.70 -1.67 -3.34
C VAL A 108 -3.82 -1.50 -2.32
N GLU A 109 -3.67 -0.50 -1.48
CA GLU A 109 -4.70 0.04 -0.62
C GLU A 109 -5.21 1.35 -1.21
N ASN A 110 -6.52 1.50 -1.27
CA ASN A 110 -7.17 2.67 -1.81
C ASN A 110 -8.05 3.30 -0.74
N PHE A 111 -7.81 4.56 -0.44
CA PHE A 111 -8.66 5.40 0.40
C PHE A 111 -9.33 6.41 -0.50
N GLY A 112 -10.62 6.24 -0.74
CA GLY A 112 -11.38 7.05 -1.66
C GLY A 112 -12.37 7.97 -0.95
N ARG A 113 -12.72 9.06 -1.62
CA ARG A 113 -13.84 9.93 -1.26
C ARG A 113 -14.56 10.39 -2.51
N ARG A 114 -15.89 10.31 -2.48
CA ARG A 114 -16.72 10.93 -3.51
C ARG A 114 -16.94 12.40 -3.21
N VAL A 115 -16.64 13.25 -4.17
CA VAL A 115 -16.84 14.71 -4.08
C VAL A 115 -17.57 15.22 -5.33
N LYS A 116 -18.30 16.32 -5.19
CA LYS A 116 -18.94 17.02 -6.32
C LYS A 116 -18.03 18.14 -6.79
N LEU A 117 -17.58 18.05 -8.04
CA LEU A 117 -16.82 19.13 -8.68
C LEU A 117 -17.70 19.92 -9.64
N PRO A 118 -17.62 21.28 -9.60
CA PRO A 118 -18.32 22.11 -10.57
C PRO A 118 -17.89 21.78 -12.01
N GLY A 119 -18.84 21.52 -12.88
CA GLY A 119 -18.60 21.16 -14.28
C GLY A 119 -18.31 19.68 -14.54
N GLU A 120 -17.82 18.92 -13.55
CA GLU A 120 -17.46 17.51 -13.69
C GLU A 120 -18.50 16.54 -13.06
N GLY A 121 -19.34 17.04 -12.15
CA GLY A 121 -20.29 16.22 -11.42
C GLY A 121 -19.64 15.44 -10.27
N ASP A 122 -20.11 14.20 -10.04
CA ASP A 122 -19.54 13.32 -9.02
C ASP A 122 -18.19 12.75 -9.50
N VAL A 123 -17.16 12.94 -8.71
CA VAL A 123 -15.83 12.36 -8.92
C VAL A 123 -15.35 11.63 -7.67
N PHE A 124 -14.52 10.65 -7.86
CA PHE A 124 -13.81 9.94 -6.80
C PHE A 124 -12.36 10.45 -6.74
N CYS A 125 -11.98 10.93 -5.56
CA CYS A 125 -10.59 11.27 -5.25
C CYS A 125 -10.04 10.14 -4.39
N ALA A 126 -9.08 9.40 -4.90
CA ALA A 126 -8.51 8.25 -4.24
C ALA A 126 -7.01 8.45 -3.96
N PHE A 127 -6.59 8.14 -2.74
CA PHE A 127 -5.19 7.97 -2.41
C PHE A 127 -4.86 6.48 -2.52
N VAL A 128 -3.95 6.14 -3.42
CA VAL A 128 -3.56 4.75 -3.72
C VAL A 128 -2.14 4.52 -3.24
N MET A 129 -1.95 3.48 -2.45
CA MET A 129 -0.65 3.12 -1.86
C MET A 129 -0.34 1.65 -2.10
N ASP A 130 0.91 1.35 -2.47
CA ASP A 130 1.40 -0.03 -2.50
C ASP A 130 1.34 -0.63 -1.08
N SER A 131 0.63 -1.75 -0.92
CA SER A 131 0.48 -2.41 0.39
C SER A 131 1.82 -2.80 1.02
N ARG A 132 2.86 -3.00 0.21
CA ARG A 132 4.21 -3.30 0.71
C ARG A 132 4.83 -2.13 1.46
N VAL A 133 4.50 -0.89 1.10
CA VAL A 133 4.98 0.31 1.81
C VAL A 133 4.44 0.33 3.23
N LYS A 134 3.18 -0.08 3.43
CA LYS A 134 2.57 -0.22 4.74
C LYS A 134 3.22 -1.33 5.57
N ASP A 135 3.54 -2.45 4.93
CA ASP A 135 4.24 -3.55 5.57
C ASP A 135 5.67 -3.14 5.99
N LEU A 136 6.35 -2.30 5.20
CA LEU A 136 7.68 -1.77 5.55
C LEU A 136 7.64 -0.84 6.79
N THR A 137 6.54 -0.14 7.03
CA THR A 137 6.43 0.84 8.13
C THR A 137 5.71 0.28 9.37
N ARG A 138 4.80 -0.69 9.21
CA ARG A 138 3.98 -1.25 10.29
C ARG A 138 4.51 -2.55 10.87
N ASP A 139 5.37 -3.25 10.14
CA ASP A 139 5.82 -4.59 10.52
C ASP A 139 7.20 -4.58 11.18
N ILE A 140 7.62 -3.42 11.66
CA ILE A 140 8.74 -3.28 12.59
C ILE A 140 8.16 -2.93 13.96
N ASP A 141 8.47 -3.76 14.95
CA ASP A 141 8.14 -3.45 16.34
C ASP A 141 8.85 -2.16 16.78
N SER A 142 8.07 -1.14 17.12
CA SER A 142 8.58 0.20 17.40
C SER A 142 9.44 0.27 18.66
N LEU A 143 9.34 -0.74 19.52
CA LEU A 143 10.09 -0.81 20.78
C LEU A 143 11.47 -1.43 20.56
N THR A 144 11.53 -2.54 19.82
CA THR A 144 12.74 -3.36 19.64
C THR A 144 13.42 -3.16 18.29
N GLY A 145 12.70 -2.61 17.31
CA GLY A 145 13.18 -2.48 15.94
C GLY A 145 13.26 -3.79 15.17
N PHE A 146 12.77 -4.89 15.73
CA PHE A 146 12.69 -6.18 15.03
C PHE A 146 11.50 -6.24 14.08
N PRO A 147 11.57 -7.07 13.01
CA PRO A 147 10.43 -7.39 12.19
C PRO A 147 9.29 -7.99 13.01
N GLY A 148 8.07 -7.56 12.77
CA GLY A 148 6.88 -8.18 13.33
C GLY A 148 6.67 -9.61 12.84
N GLN A 149 5.75 -10.33 13.48
CA GLN A 149 5.48 -11.75 13.21
C GLN A 149 5.24 -12.06 11.73
N LYS A 150 4.45 -11.24 11.04
CA LYS A 150 4.10 -11.47 9.63
C LYS A 150 5.34 -11.40 8.74
N ARG A 151 6.14 -10.36 8.88
CA ARG A 151 7.36 -10.16 8.10
C ARG A 151 8.40 -11.24 8.40
N PHE A 152 8.51 -11.66 9.66
CA PHE A 152 9.36 -12.78 10.05
C PHE A 152 8.96 -14.07 9.34
N LEU A 153 7.65 -14.40 9.34
CA LEU A 153 7.14 -15.64 8.69
C LEU A 153 7.30 -15.59 7.17
N GLU A 154 7.09 -14.44 6.54
CA GLU A 154 7.32 -14.26 5.10
C GLU A 154 8.79 -14.45 4.73
N HIS A 155 9.71 -13.84 5.51
CA HIS A 155 11.15 -14.00 5.29
C HIS A 155 11.59 -15.44 5.50
N ALA A 156 11.22 -16.06 6.61
CA ALA A 156 11.52 -17.46 6.89
C ALA A 156 10.94 -18.41 5.82
N GLY A 157 9.72 -18.14 5.34
CA GLY A 157 9.11 -18.91 4.25
C GLY A 157 9.85 -18.78 2.92
N ASN A 158 10.36 -17.59 2.61
CA ASN A 158 11.17 -17.38 1.41
C ASN A 158 12.52 -18.08 1.49
N GLU A 159 13.21 -17.98 2.63
CA GLU A 159 14.46 -18.69 2.88
C GLU A 159 14.31 -20.21 2.75
N LEU A 160 13.24 -20.77 3.31
CA LEU A 160 12.95 -22.20 3.21
C LEU A 160 12.67 -22.63 1.76
N LYS A 161 11.98 -21.79 0.97
CA LYS A 161 11.75 -22.05 -0.46
C LYS A 161 13.05 -21.98 -1.25
N HIS A 162 13.91 -21.01 -1.01
CA HIS A 162 15.21 -20.91 -1.67
C HIS A 162 16.07 -22.14 -1.41
N ARG A 163 16.00 -22.71 -0.20
CA ARG A 163 16.72 -23.96 0.16
C ARG A 163 16.21 -25.18 -0.59
N SER A 164 14.90 -25.30 -0.83
CA SER A 164 14.35 -26.44 -1.56
C SER A 164 14.83 -26.53 -3.01
N PHE A 165 15.41 -25.45 -3.53
CA PHE A 165 15.98 -25.37 -4.89
C PHE A 165 17.51 -25.28 -4.94
N ASN A 166 18.18 -25.10 -3.78
CA ASN A 166 19.65 -24.96 -3.73
C ASN A 166 20.22 -25.76 -2.58
N THR A 167 20.82 -26.92 -2.88
CA THR A 167 21.43 -27.84 -1.90
C THR A 167 22.71 -27.30 -1.25
N GLU A 168 23.32 -26.24 -1.79
CA GLU A 168 24.53 -25.61 -1.25
C GLU A 168 24.22 -24.40 -0.34
N ALA A 169 22.94 -24.10 -0.09
CA ALA A 169 22.56 -23.00 0.79
C ALA A 169 22.99 -23.27 2.26
N PRO A 170 23.46 -22.24 2.99
CA PRO A 170 23.87 -22.39 4.38
C PRO A 170 22.73 -22.87 5.27
N GLU A 171 23.04 -23.64 6.30
CA GLU A 171 22.03 -24.15 7.25
C GLU A 171 21.34 -22.97 7.98
N THR A 172 20.00 -23.02 8.03
CA THR A 172 19.18 -22.01 8.68
C THR A 172 18.46 -22.63 9.88
N ALA A 173 18.43 -21.93 11.00
CA ALA A 173 17.70 -22.34 12.20
C ALA A 173 16.74 -21.24 12.62
N ILE A 174 15.59 -21.62 13.17
CA ILE A 174 14.67 -20.71 13.85
C ILE A 174 14.86 -20.86 15.34
N LEU A 175 15.22 -19.77 15.99
CA LEU A 175 15.37 -19.70 17.44
C LEU A 175 14.16 -18.99 18.05
N TYR A 176 13.59 -19.59 19.08
CA TYR A 176 12.49 -18.99 19.84
C TYR A 176 12.94 -18.66 21.26
N PHE A 177 12.81 -17.39 21.63
CA PHE A 177 13.15 -16.90 22.97
C PHE A 177 11.90 -16.44 23.71
N ASN A 178 11.87 -16.68 25.01
CA ASN A 178 10.81 -16.21 25.88
C ASN A 178 11.39 -15.70 27.20
N ILE A 179 11.01 -14.50 27.63
CA ILE A 179 11.38 -13.93 28.91
C ILE A 179 10.43 -14.47 29.98
N LYS A 180 10.97 -15.33 30.87
CA LYS A 180 10.17 -15.89 31.98
C LYS A 180 9.70 -14.78 32.92
N ASN A 181 8.45 -14.88 33.35
CA ASN A 181 7.84 -13.99 34.34
C ASN A 181 7.81 -12.50 33.94
N PHE A 182 7.90 -12.16 32.64
CA PHE A 182 7.89 -10.78 32.18
C PHE A 182 6.68 -9.97 32.69
N LYS A 183 5.51 -10.60 32.77
CA LYS A 183 4.31 -9.95 33.33
C LYS A 183 4.52 -9.57 34.82
N MET A 184 5.15 -10.44 35.63
CA MET A 184 5.46 -10.14 37.01
C MET A 184 6.51 -9.06 37.15
N PHE A 185 7.51 -9.06 36.26
CA PHE A 185 8.50 -7.98 36.17
C PHE A 185 7.82 -6.62 35.97
N ASN A 186 6.89 -6.52 35.00
CA ASN A 186 6.14 -5.30 34.76
C ASN A 186 5.27 -4.87 35.96
N VAL A 187 4.70 -5.81 36.70
CA VAL A 187 3.92 -5.50 37.90
C VAL A 187 4.82 -4.95 39.00
N GLN A 188 6.04 -5.49 39.13
CA GLN A 188 6.96 -5.13 40.21
C GLN A 188 7.74 -3.82 39.91
N TYR A 189 8.18 -3.62 38.67
CA TYR A 189 9.08 -2.52 38.31
C TYR A 189 8.42 -1.47 37.41
N GLY A 190 7.24 -1.75 36.88
CA GLY A 190 6.50 -0.86 35.96
C GLY A 190 6.79 -1.13 34.49
N GLY A 191 5.86 -0.66 33.64
CA GLY A 191 5.91 -0.91 32.19
C GLY A 191 7.12 -0.26 31.49
N LYS A 192 7.60 0.88 31.97
CA LYS A 192 8.79 1.54 31.40
C LYS A 192 10.06 0.71 31.55
N GLU A 193 10.23 0.06 32.69
CA GLU A 193 11.35 -0.84 32.95
C GLU A 193 11.24 -2.13 32.14
N GLY A 194 9.99 -2.61 31.91
CA GLY A 194 9.76 -3.72 31.01
C GLY A 194 10.08 -3.39 29.55
N ASP A 195 9.72 -2.20 29.11
CA ASP A 195 10.08 -1.72 27.78
C ASP A 195 11.62 -1.61 27.61
N GLN A 196 12.31 -1.14 28.64
CA GLN A 196 13.77 -1.07 28.61
C GLN A 196 14.40 -2.47 28.55
N LEU A 197 13.91 -3.41 29.36
CA LEU A 197 14.35 -4.80 29.30
C LEU A 197 14.19 -5.42 27.91
N LEU A 198 13.07 -5.13 27.22
CA LEU A 198 12.85 -5.62 25.85
C LEU A 198 13.84 -5.01 24.87
N ARG A 199 14.19 -3.72 24.99
CA ARG A 199 15.22 -3.07 24.17
C ARG A 199 16.59 -3.69 24.41
N ASP A 200 16.98 -3.88 25.68
CA ASP A 200 18.26 -4.45 26.01
C ASP A 200 18.43 -5.88 25.47
N VAL A 201 17.37 -6.69 25.56
CA VAL A 201 17.36 -8.04 24.96
C VAL A 201 17.45 -7.96 23.43
N ALA A 202 16.73 -7.03 22.81
CA ALA A 202 16.79 -6.84 21.37
C ALA A 202 18.18 -6.42 20.89
N ASP A 203 18.85 -5.55 21.63
CA ASP A 203 20.21 -5.09 21.29
C ASP A 203 21.23 -6.22 21.44
N ILE A 204 21.14 -7.03 22.50
CA ILE A 204 21.96 -8.24 22.64
C ILE A 204 21.76 -9.22 21.47
N LEU A 205 20.50 -9.45 21.05
CA LEU A 205 20.22 -10.34 19.94
C LEU A 205 20.79 -9.82 18.61
N LYS A 206 20.78 -8.50 18.38
CA LYS A 206 21.39 -7.87 17.18
C LYS A 206 22.91 -7.94 17.17
N GLU A 207 23.54 -8.00 18.33
CA GLU A 207 25.00 -8.13 18.46
C GLU A 207 25.47 -9.58 18.25
N VAL A 208 24.62 -10.55 18.57
CA VAL A 208 24.99 -11.97 18.55
C VAL A 208 24.64 -12.64 17.21
N PHE A 209 23.61 -12.16 16.54
CA PHE A 209 23.07 -12.72 15.30
C PHE A 209 23.00 -11.71 14.17
#